data_f4bb986fdad969951f098a5f7fb19b83
#
_entry.id   f4bb986fdad969951f098a5f7fb19b83
#
_cell.length_a   1.000
_cell.length_b   1.000
_cell.length_c   1.000
_cell.angle_alpha   90.00
_cell.angle_beta   90.00
_cell.angle_gamma   90.00
#
_symmetry.space_group_name_H-M   'P 1'
#
loop_
_entity.id
_entity.type
_entity.pdbx_description
1 polymer ?
#
loop_
_entity_poly.entity_id
_entity_poly.type
_entity_poly.pdbx_seq_one_letter_code
_entity_poly.pdbx_strand_id
1 'polypeptide(L)'
;MALCVLVLGWLAWSRVRASGTAEELLRHAPANAEIYVFLDVDLLRRTGVLERLAGARGQEESEYRRFVAQSGFNYRQHLDAVVLARRGKAQYAVIAGRFDAAKLEAYALASTGVCTAGYCYVPGAPPMSFVPIRPGLYAFASGTGDARELLPKRASGVEGEFLGSPVWAAGLGPAEVPLLRALPGVERLSLWLTPRLPAVLEVRFALETRDAQSAVAMARDLGGLAKVGELAQYLKDSQFAAEGKSVKGRLPVAISLLESLVGRTSAR
;
A
#
# COMPACT_ATOMS: atom_id res chain seq x y z
N MET A 1 -34.23 19.62 17.42
CA MET A 1 -34.13 18.90 16.14
C MET A 1 -32.86 19.20 15.37
N ALA A 2 -32.37 20.44 15.24
CA ALA A 2 -31.14 20.75 14.49
C ALA A 2 -29.88 19.99 14.98
N LEU A 3 -29.69 19.84 16.29
CA LEU A 3 -28.55 19.13 16.88
C LEU A 3 -28.55 17.64 16.49
N CYS A 4 -29.69 16.97 16.48
CA CYS A 4 -29.81 15.57 16.06
C CYS A 4 -29.45 15.36 14.58
N VAL A 5 -29.83 16.28 13.71
CA VAL A 5 -29.51 16.23 12.28
C VAL A 5 -28.00 16.46 12.08
N LEU A 6 -27.37 17.36 12.83
CA LEU A 6 -25.92 17.58 12.78
C LEU A 6 -25.13 16.37 13.32
N VAL A 7 -25.60 15.78 14.42
CA VAL A 7 -24.96 14.57 14.99
C VAL A 7 -25.13 13.37 14.05
N LEU A 8 -26.33 13.17 13.49
CA LEU A 8 -26.57 12.10 12.51
C LEU A 8 -25.78 12.35 11.21
N GLY A 9 -25.71 13.60 10.73
CA GLY A 9 -24.89 13.99 9.59
C GLY A 9 -23.40 13.77 9.85
N TRP A 10 -22.92 14.11 11.06
CA TRP A 10 -21.54 13.87 11.46
C TRP A 10 -21.23 12.38 11.63
N LEU A 11 -22.14 11.60 12.21
CA LEU A 11 -22.04 10.14 12.33
C LEU A 11 -22.11 9.43 10.97
N ALA A 12 -22.98 9.87 10.07
CA ALA A 12 -23.02 9.36 8.70
C ALA A 12 -21.74 9.72 7.95
N TRP A 13 -21.24 10.94 8.10
CA TRP A 13 -19.97 11.37 7.51
C TRP A 13 -18.77 10.63 8.12
N SER A 14 -18.72 10.44 9.43
CA SER A 14 -17.64 9.67 10.07
C SER A 14 -17.66 8.21 9.66
N ARG A 15 -18.85 7.60 9.45
CA ARG A 15 -18.96 6.24 8.91
C ARG A 15 -18.54 6.13 7.44
N VAL A 16 -18.82 7.14 6.63
CA VAL A 16 -18.32 7.20 5.25
C VAL A 16 -16.80 7.36 5.21
N ARG A 17 -16.23 8.13 6.16
CA ARG A 17 -14.77 8.26 6.30
C ARG A 17 -14.08 7.03 6.91
N ALA A 18 -14.78 6.24 7.72
CA ALA A 18 -14.25 4.99 8.28
C ALA A 18 -14.15 3.87 7.23
N SER A 19 -14.70 4.07 6.03
CA SER A 19 -14.75 3.06 4.98
C SER A 19 -13.43 2.83 4.20
N GLY A 20 -12.36 3.49 4.59
CA GLY A 20 -11.03 3.35 3.99
C GLY A 20 -9.94 2.88 4.96
N THR A 21 -10.30 2.34 6.14
CA THR A 21 -9.29 1.84 7.08
C THR A 21 -8.63 0.56 6.58
N ALA A 22 -7.37 0.34 6.95
CA ALA A 22 -6.64 -0.88 6.61
C ALA A 22 -7.42 -2.15 6.98
N GLU A 23 -8.00 -2.19 8.19
CA GLU A 23 -8.79 -3.33 8.65
C GLU A 23 -10.01 -3.61 7.79
N GLU A 24 -10.75 -2.57 7.38
CA GLU A 24 -11.94 -2.74 6.52
C GLU A 24 -11.54 -3.31 5.15
N LEU A 25 -10.48 -2.78 4.54
CA LEU A 25 -10.04 -3.25 3.24
C LEU A 25 -9.45 -4.67 3.32
N LEU A 26 -8.69 -4.98 4.37
CA LEU A 26 -8.10 -6.30 4.59
C LEU A 26 -9.15 -7.40 4.77
N ARG A 27 -10.35 -7.08 5.29
CA ARG A 27 -11.44 -8.08 5.39
C ARG A 27 -11.88 -8.62 4.03
N HIS A 28 -11.60 -7.91 2.97
CA HIS A 28 -11.88 -8.33 1.60
C HIS A 28 -10.65 -8.89 0.88
N ALA A 29 -9.45 -8.65 1.39
CA ALA A 29 -8.22 -9.19 0.79
C ALA A 29 -8.12 -10.72 0.99
N PRO A 30 -7.41 -11.46 0.11
CA PRO A 30 -7.17 -12.88 0.31
C PRO A 30 -6.37 -13.11 1.59
N ALA A 31 -6.85 -14.03 2.47
CA ALA A 31 -6.20 -14.29 3.77
C ALA A 31 -4.80 -14.94 3.66
N ASN A 32 -4.48 -15.54 2.52
CA ASN A 32 -3.25 -16.28 2.26
C ASN A 32 -2.38 -15.63 1.18
N ALA A 33 -2.44 -14.32 1.03
CA ALA A 33 -1.53 -13.61 0.14
C ALA A 33 -0.11 -13.59 0.73
N GLU A 34 0.87 -13.59 -0.15
CA GLU A 34 2.29 -13.57 0.21
C GLU A 34 2.72 -12.16 0.63
N ILE A 35 2.13 -11.16 -0.01
CA ILE A 35 2.45 -9.75 0.19
C ILE A 35 1.16 -8.98 0.34
N TYR A 36 1.19 -8.03 1.29
CA TYR A 36 0.16 -7.01 1.44
C TYR A 36 0.80 -5.63 1.47
N VAL A 37 0.15 -4.67 0.84
CA VAL A 37 0.54 -3.25 0.88
C VAL A 37 -0.71 -2.43 1.15
N PHE A 38 -0.63 -1.50 2.10
CA PHE A 38 -1.69 -0.55 2.38
C PHE A 38 -1.20 0.88 2.18
N LEU A 39 -2.04 1.70 1.57
CA LEU A 39 -1.82 3.13 1.40
C LEU A 39 -3.09 3.90 1.79
N ASP A 40 -2.98 4.77 2.81
CA ASP A 40 -3.97 5.81 3.10
C ASP A 40 -3.66 7.02 2.21
N VAL A 41 -4.23 7.02 1.01
CA VAL A 41 -3.97 8.06 0.00
C VAL A 41 -4.56 9.39 0.39
N ASP A 42 -5.70 9.38 1.10
CA ASP A 42 -6.34 10.60 1.59
C ASP A 42 -5.45 11.31 2.63
N LEU A 43 -4.85 10.57 3.57
CA LEU A 43 -3.88 11.15 4.51
C LEU A 43 -2.63 11.65 3.79
N LEU A 44 -2.07 10.87 2.85
CA LEU A 44 -0.89 11.28 2.08
C LEU A 44 -1.16 12.56 1.26
N ARG A 45 -2.37 12.70 0.72
CA ARG A 45 -2.83 13.91 0.01
C ARG A 45 -2.93 15.09 0.96
N ARG A 46 -3.62 14.94 2.11
CA ARG A 46 -3.79 16.03 3.09
C ARG A 46 -2.47 16.50 3.70
N THR A 47 -1.48 15.63 3.79
CA THR A 47 -0.15 15.99 4.30
C THR A 47 0.81 16.53 3.23
N GLY A 48 0.38 16.57 1.96
CA GLY A 48 1.22 17.00 0.83
C GLY A 48 2.31 15.99 0.44
N VAL A 49 2.39 14.84 1.11
CA VAL A 49 3.38 13.80 0.81
C VAL A 49 3.10 13.18 -0.56
N LEU A 50 1.82 12.97 -0.90
CA LEU A 50 1.44 12.40 -2.19
C LEU A 50 1.95 13.24 -3.37
N GLU A 51 1.80 14.55 -3.30
CA GLU A 51 2.24 15.46 -4.38
C GLU A 51 3.75 15.46 -4.55
N ARG A 52 4.50 15.45 -3.43
CA ARG A 52 5.95 15.37 -3.45
C ARG A 52 6.46 14.09 -4.07
N LEU A 53 5.88 12.94 -3.71
CA LEU A 53 6.26 11.64 -4.27
C LEU A 53 5.80 11.49 -5.73
N ALA A 54 4.61 11.98 -6.09
CA ALA A 54 4.08 11.90 -7.45
C ALA A 54 4.76 12.90 -8.39
N GLY A 55 5.18 14.07 -7.91
CA GLY A 55 5.91 15.08 -8.70
C GLY A 55 7.30 14.61 -9.15
N ALA A 56 7.90 13.68 -8.41
CA ALA A 56 9.18 13.07 -8.78
C ALA A 56 9.10 12.08 -9.96
N ARG A 57 7.89 11.63 -10.33
CA ARG A 57 7.63 10.77 -11.50
C ARG A 57 7.13 11.62 -12.66
N GLY A 58 8.03 12.16 -13.45
CA GLY A 58 7.76 13.18 -14.47
C GLY A 58 6.91 12.79 -15.68
N GLN A 59 6.50 11.53 -15.86
CA GLN A 59 5.60 11.11 -16.94
C GLN A 59 4.64 10.04 -16.45
N GLU A 60 3.35 10.35 -16.48
CA GLU A 60 2.30 9.35 -16.32
C GLU A 60 2.31 8.43 -17.55
N GLU A 61 2.28 7.12 -17.32
CA GLU A 61 2.23 6.11 -18.38
C GLU A 61 1.02 6.35 -19.31
N SER A 62 1.21 6.12 -20.60
CA SER A 62 0.18 6.35 -21.63
C SER A 62 -1.12 5.59 -21.35
N GLU A 63 -1.00 4.39 -20.77
CA GLU A 63 -2.15 3.56 -20.37
C GLU A 63 -2.93 4.20 -19.21
N TYR A 64 -2.24 4.74 -18.21
CA TYR A 64 -2.89 5.44 -17.11
C TYR A 64 -3.63 6.69 -17.60
N ARG A 65 -3.02 7.48 -18.48
CA ARG A 65 -3.71 8.66 -19.07
C ARG A 65 -4.96 8.28 -19.85
N ARG A 66 -4.91 7.18 -20.60
CA ARG A 66 -6.07 6.64 -21.31
C ARG A 66 -7.16 6.20 -20.32
N PHE A 67 -6.78 5.48 -19.27
CA PHE A 67 -7.71 5.06 -18.22
C PHE A 67 -8.38 6.27 -17.56
N VAL A 68 -7.63 7.30 -17.17
CA VAL A 68 -8.18 8.54 -16.58
C VAL A 68 -9.13 9.24 -17.54
N ALA A 69 -8.77 9.34 -18.82
CA ALA A 69 -9.60 10.00 -19.83
C ALA A 69 -10.94 9.27 -20.05
N GLN A 70 -10.96 7.95 -20.00
CA GLN A 70 -12.14 7.13 -20.23
C GLN A 70 -12.99 6.91 -18.99
N SER A 71 -12.36 6.62 -17.85
CA SER A 71 -13.05 6.33 -16.59
C SER A 71 -13.37 7.58 -15.77
N GLY A 72 -12.70 8.70 -16.04
CA GLY A 72 -12.74 9.90 -15.20
C GLY A 72 -12.11 9.71 -13.82
N PHE A 73 -11.53 8.55 -13.53
CA PHE A 73 -10.91 8.26 -12.23
C PHE A 73 -9.47 8.74 -12.19
N ASN A 74 -9.20 9.69 -11.32
CA ASN A 74 -7.86 10.20 -11.04
C ASN A 74 -7.46 9.82 -9.61
N TYR A 75 -6.43 8.99 -9.45
CA TYR A 75 -5.99 8.53 -8.13
C TYR A 75 -5.64 9.67 -7.18
N ARG A 76 -5.10 10.77 -7.68
CA ARG A 76 -4.74 11.94 -6.86
C ARG A 76 -5.95 12.62 -6.20
N GLN A 77 -7.13 12.49 -6.82
CA GLN A 77 -8.35 13.17 -6.37
C GLN A 77 -9.40 12.20 -5.81
N HIS A 78 -9.50 11.01 -6.37
CA HIS A 78 -10.62 10.11 -6.16
C HIS A 78 -10.27 8.87 -5.33
N LEU A 79 -8.97 8.51 -5.19
CA LEU A 79 -8.52 7.39 -4.38
C LEU A 79 -8.38 7.83 -2.92
N ASP A 80 -9.06 7.15 -1.99
CA ASP A 80 -8.95 7.46 -0.57
C ASP A 80 -8.02 6.47 0.14
N ALA A 81 -8.17 5.17 -0.10
CA ALA A 81 -7.26 4.16 0.44
C ALA A 81 -7.21 2.92 -0.48
N VAL A 82 -6.14 2.16 -0.38
CA VAL A 82 -5.99 0.90 -1.11
C VAL A 82 -5.23 -0.15 -0.30
N VAL A 83 -5.71 -1.39 -0.37
CA VAL A 83 -4.94 -2.59 -0.03
C VAL A 83 -4.63 -3.33 -1.32
N LEU A 84 -3.35 -3.56 -1.56
CA LEU A 84 -2.87 -4.47 -2.60
C LEU A 84 -2.47 -5.79 -1.95
N ALA A 85 -2.76 -6.90 -2.60
CA ALA A 85 -2.34 -8.22 -2.16
C ALA A 85 -1.86 -9.05 -3.35
N ARG A 86 -0.84 -9.90 -3.14
CA ARG A 86 -0.32 -10.81 -4.17
C ARG A 86 -0.34 -12.24 -3.68
N ARG A 87 -0.82 -13.15 -4.54
CA ARG A 87 -0.81 -14.59 -4.34
C ARG A 87 -0.34 -15.28 -5.63
N GLY A 88 0.91 -15.70 -5.64
CA GLY A 88 1.55 -16.22 -6.85
C GLY A 88 1.55 -15.19 -7.99
N LYS A 89 0.87 -15.52 -9.10
CA LYS A 89 0.69 -14.64 -10.26
C LYS A 89 -0.57 -13.77 -10.19
N ALA A 90 -1.43 -13.99 -9.19
CA ALA A 90 -2.63 -13.21 -8.98
C ALA A 90 -2.31 -11.94 -8.17
N GLN A 91 -2.79 -10.81 -8.65
CA GLN A 91 -2.73 -9.53 -7.95
C GLN A 91 -4.15 -9.09 -7.63
N TYR A 92 -4.36 -8.60 -6.43
CA TYR A 92 -5.64 -8.15 -5.93
C TYR A 92 -5.51 -6.74 -5.39
N ALA A 93 -6.56 -5.94 -5.57
CA ALA A 93 -6.68 -4.64 -4.97
C ALA A 93 -8.08 -4.42 -4.41
N VAL A 94 -8.15 -4.00 -3.15
CA VAL A 94 -9.39 -3.49 -2.55
C VAL A 94 -9.21 -1.99 -2.40
N ILE A 95 -10.06 -1.23 -3.08
CA ILE A 95 -9.87 0.20 -3.27
C ILE A 95 -11.07 0.96 -2.73
N ALA A 96 -10.84 1.86 -1.77
CA ALA A 96 -11.81 2.84 -1.32
C ALA A 96 -11.61 4.17 -2.05
N GLY A 97 -12.70 4.75 -2.54
CA GLY A 97 -12.61 6.00 -3.28
C GLY A 97 -13.93 6.41 -3.95
N ARG A 98 -13.86 7.47 -4.75
CA ARG A 98 -15.00 8.01 -5.48
C ARG A 98 -14.99 7.51 -6.92
N PHE A 99 -15.78 6.50 -7.20
CA PHE A 99 -15.88 5.87 -8.50
C PHE A 99 -17.21 6.19 -9.17
N ASP A 100 -17.16 6.44 -10.47
CA ASP A 100 -18.32 6.48 -11.34
C ASP A 100 -18.48 5.08 -11.96
N ALA A 101 -19.44 4.31 -11.46
CA ALA A 101 -19.66 2.92 -11.88
C ALA A 101 -19.96 2.80 -13.37
N ALA A 102 -20.76 3.74 -13.94
CA ALA A 102 -21.10 3.73 -15.35
C ALA A 102 -19.89 3.97 -16.24
N LYS A 103 -18.98 4.87 -15.83
CA LYS A 103 -17.74 5.12 -16.57
C LYS A 103 -16.74 3.97 -16.47
N LEU A 104 -16.66 3.29 -15.31
CA LEU A 104 -15.83 2.09 -15.20
C LEU A 104 -16.36 0.95 -16.08
N GLU A 105 -17.66 0.76 -16.13
CA GLU A 105 -18.28 -0.21 -17.04
C GLU A 105 -18.05 0.15 -18.52
N ALA A 106 -18.25 1.42 -18.88
CA ALA A 106 -17.96 1.91 -20.23
C ALA A 106 -16.49 1.72 -20.62
N TYR A 107 -15.54 1.96 -19.70
CA TYR A 107 -14.12 1.66 -19.90
C TYR A 107 -13.88 0.17 -20.19
N ALA A 108 -14.51 -0.74 -19.41
CA ALA A 108 -14.36 -2.16 -19.64
C ALA A 108 -14.87 -2.58 -21.01
N LEU A 109 -16.07 -2.11 -21.40
CA LEU A 109 -16.68 -2.41 -22.70
C LEU A 109 -15.86 -1.83 -23.87
N ALA A 110 -15.34 -0.62 -23.73
CA ALA A 110 -14.44 -0.01 -24.72
C ALA A 110 -13.11 -0.76 -24.88
N SER A 111 -12.70 -1.49 -23.84
CA SER A 111 -11.53 -2.35 -23.82
C SER A 111 -11.80 -3.80 -24.19
N THR A 112 -12.87 -4.05 -24.98
CA THR A 112 -13.33 -5.39 -25.40
C THR A 112 -13.71 -6.31 -24.24
N GLY A 113 -13.99 -5.75 -23.07
CA GLY A 113 -14.42 -6.49 -21.89
C GLY A 113 -15.90 -6.83 -21.90
N VAL A 114 -16.31 -7.60 -20.92
CA VAL A 114 -17.70 -8.02 -20.69
C VAL A 114 -18.09 -7.66 -19.28
N CYS A 115 -19.27 -7.03 -19.11
CA CYS A 115 -19.83 -6.70 -17.81
C CYS A 115 -21.16 -7.40 -17.60
N THR A 116 -21.37 -8.00 -16.41
CA THR A 116 -22.62 -8.65 -16.02
C THR A 116 -22.87 -8.40 -14.52
N ALA A 117 -24.01 -7.84 -14.17
CA ALA A 117 -24.40 -7.56 -12.79
C ALA A 117 -23.32 -6.80 -11.96
N GLY A 118 -22.68 -5.82 -12.58
CA GLY A 118 -21.61 -5.02 -11.96
C GLY A 118 -20.20 -5.65 -11.95
N TYR A 119 -20.08 -6.95 -12.21
CA TYR A 119 -18.80 -7.58 -12.45
C TYR A 119 -18.35 -7.33 -13.87
N CYS A 120 -17.15 -6.82 -14.06
CA CYS A 120 -16.54 -6.62 -15.37
C CYS A 120 -15.23 -7.43 -15.48
N TYR A 121 -15.04 -8.05 -16.64
CA TYR A 121 -13.81 -8.70 -17.05
C TYR A 121 -13.26 -8.01 -18.29
N VAL A 122 -11.99 -7.64 -18.25
CA VAL A 122 -11.27 -6.99 -19.37
C VAL A 122 -10.15 -7.93 -19.79
N PRO A 123 -10.20 -8.46 -21.02
CA PRO A 123 -9.10 -9.27 -21.55
C PRO A 123 -7.84 -8.42 -21.74
N GLY A 124 -6.66 -9.03 -21.58
CA GLY A 124 -5.38 -8.35 -21.71
C GLY A 124 -4.23 -9.23 -21.27
N ALA A 125 -3.04 -8.68 -21.26
CA ALA A 125 -1.83 -9.34 -20.78
C ALA A 125 -1.12 -8.47 -19.72
N PRO A 126 -1.47 -8.58 -18.43
CA PRO A 126 -2.41 -9.56 -17.83
C PRO A 126 -3.88 -9.15 -17.96
N PRO A 127 -4.84 -10.12 -17.93
CA PRO A 127 -6.26 -9.83 -17.84
C PRO A 127 -6.60 -9.19 -16.50
N MET A 128 -7.69 -8.41 -16.48
CA MET A 128 -8.17 -7.72 -15.29
C MET A 128 -9.67 -7.97 -15.08
N SER A 129 -10.09 -8.06 -13.83
CA SER A 129 -11.49 -8.04 -13.46
C SER A 129 -11.73 -7.04 -12.33
N PHE A 130 -12.97 -6.53 -12.23
CA PHE A 130 -13.37 -5.69 -11.12
C PHE A 130 -14.86 -5.83 -10.81
N VAL A 131 -15.23 -5.53 -9.56
CA VAL A 131 -16.61 -5.60 -9.09
C VAL A 131 -16.81 -4.61 -7.92
N PRO A 132 -17.94 -3.91 -7.85
CA PRO A 132 -18.27 -3.12 -6.67
C PRO A 132 -18.59 -4.04 -5.49
N ILE A 133 -17.96 -3.78 -4.33
CA ILE A 133 -18.33 -4.41 -3.06
C ILE A 133 -19.52 -3.66 -2.44
N ARG A 134 -19.46 -2.33 -2.50
CA ARG A 134 -20.49 -1.37 -2.09
C ARG A 134 -20.14 0.01 -2.67
N PRO A 135 -21.02 1.01 -2.59
CA PRO A 135 -20.69 2.37 -3.03
C PRO A 135 -19.37 2.86 -2.40
N GLY A 136 -18.44 3.32 -3.24
CA GLY A 136 -17.13 3.80 -2.82
C GLY A 136 -16.10 2.73 -2.46
N LEU A 137 -16.42 1.44 -2.62
CA LEU A 137 -15.50 0.33 -2.36
C LEU A 137 -15.54 -0.69 -3.51
N TYR A 138 -14.40 -0.90 -4.14
CA TYR A 138 -14.25 -1.79 -5.29
C TYR A 138 -13.20 -2.86 -5.06
N ALA A 139 -13.46 -4.05 -5.60
CA ALA A 139 -12.50 -5.13 -5.73
C ALA A 139 -11.96 -5.16 -7.16
N PHE A 140 -10.64 -5.28 -7.29
CA PHE A 140 -9.94 -5.50 -8.56
C PHE A 140 -9.06 -6.74 -8.45
N ALA A 141 -8.91 -7.45 -9.54
CA ALA A 141 -7.93 -8.53 -9.64
C ALA A 141 -7.30 -8.53 -11.03
N SER A 142 -6.05 -8.98 -11.11
CA SER A 142 -5.34 -9.16 -12.37
C SER A 142 -4.50 -10.45 -12.36
N GLY A 143 -4.02 -10.81 -13.55
CA GLY A 143 -3.28 -12.06 -13.75
C GLY A 143 -4.21 -13.27 -13.66
N THR A 144 -3.91 -14.19 -12.75
CA THR A 144 -4.74 -15.40 -12.52
C THR A 144 -5.83 -15.21 -11.46
N GLY A 145 -6.00 -13.99 -10.92
CA GLY A 145 -6.99 -13.67 -9.90
C GLY A 145 -8.35 -13.30 -10.49
N ASP A 146 -9.40 -13.44 -9.68
CA ASP A 146 -10.75 -12.97 -9.98
C ASP A 146 -11.24 -12.03 -8.87
N ALA A 147 -11.76 -10.85 -9.25
CA ALA A 147 -12.24 -9.86 -8.29
C ALA A 147 -13.38 -10.36 -7.40
N ARG A 148 -14.16 -11.34 -7.85
CA ARG A 148 -15.23 -11.98 -7.05
C ARG A 148 -14.71 -12.70 -5.81
N GLU A 149 -13.45 -13.12 -5.82
CA GLU A 149 -12.81 -13.74 -4.66
C GLU A 149 -12.75 -12.77 -3.45
N LEU A 150 -12.85 -11.47 -3.70
CA LEU A 150 -12.76 -10.41 -2.70
C LEU A 150 -14.14 -9.97 -2.14
N LEU A 151 -15.23 -10.49 -2.68
CA LEU A 151 -16.58 -10.16 -2.20
C LEU A 151 -16.87 -10.64 -0.77
N PRO A 152 -16.50 -11.88 -0.39
CA PRO A 152 -16.71 -12.35 0.98
C PRO A 152 -15.81 -11.61 1.97
N LYS A 153 -16.38 -11.14 3.09
CA LYS A 153 -15.58 -10.67 4.23
C LYS A 153 -14.93 -11.87 4.92
N ARG A 154 -13.65 -11.73 5.25
CA ARG A 154 -12.83 -12.76 5.90
C ARG A 154 -12.13 -12.17 7.12
N ALA A 155 -11.70 -13.03 8.04
CA ALA A 155 -10.73 -12.62 9.03
C ALA A 155 -9.43 -12.26 8.29
N SER A 156 -8.85 -11.10 8.60
CA SER A 156 -7.56 -10.72 8.08
C SER A 156 -6.52 -11.70 8.62
N GLY A 157 -5.73 -12.32 7.73
CA GLY A 157 -4.55 -13.08 8.13
C GLY A 157 -3.34 -12.19 8.43
N VAL A 158 -3.53 -10.88 8.46
CA VAL A 158 -2.46 -9.89 8.67
C VAL A 158 -2.60 -9.33 10.07
N GLU A 159 -1.55 -9.51 10.86
CA GLU A 159 -1.44 -8.98 12.22
C GLU A 159 -0.13 -8.21 12.35
N GLY A 160 -0.11 -7.15 13.14
CA GLY A 160 1.11 -6.39 13.43
C GLY A 160 0.87 -4.95 13.85
N GLU A 161 1.91 -4.38 14.45
CA GLU A 161 1.93 -2.97 14.90
C GLU A 161 1.70 -1.96 13.75
N PHE A 162 1.95 -2.38 12.52
CA PHE A 162 1.89 -1.53 11.33
C PHE A 162 0.47 -1.22 10.86
N LEU A 163 -0.55 -1.97 11.30
CA LEU A 163 -1.94 -1.80 10.83
C LEU A 163 -2.51 -0.39 11.09
N GLY A 164 -2.03 0.29 12.13
CA GLY A 164 -2.39 1.68 12.42
C GLY A 164 -1.61 2.72 11.62
N SER A 165 -0.65 2.32 10.78
CA SER A 165 0.16 3.26 9.99
C SER A 165 -0.49 3.55 8.64
N PRO A 166 -0.35 4.78 8.12
CA PRO A 166 -0.99 5.19 6.85
C PRO A 166 -0.37 4.54 5.62
N VAL A 167 0.84 4.04 5.73
CA VAL A 167 1.55 3.32 4.66
C VAL A 167 2.27 2.15 5.28
N TRP A 168 2.03 0.97 4.77
CA TRP A 168 2.79 -0.20 5.16
C TRP A 168 2.80 -1.28 4.07
N ALA A 169 3.82 -2.13 4.14
CA ALA A 169 3.94 -3.34 3.34
C ALA A 169 4.39 -4.49 4.25
N ALA A 170 3.82 -5.66 4.08
CA ALA A 170 4.12 -6.86 4.85
C ALA A 170 4.32 -8.07 3.94
N GLY A 171 5.18 -9.00 4.36
CA GLY A 171 5.46 -10.23 3.63
C GLY A 171 6.47 -10.07 2.49
N LEU A 172 7.18 -8.95 2.41
CA LEU A 172 8.18 -8.72 1.37
C LEU A 172 9.38 -9.67 1.56
N GLY A 173 9.69 -10.45 0.51
CA GLY A 173 10.82 -11.36 0.50
C GLY A 173 12.00 -10.84 -0.34
N PRO A 174 13.08 -11.66 -0.45
CA PRO A 174 14.25 -11.32 -1.26
C PRO A 174 13.96 -11.19 -2.77
N ALA A 175 12.82 -11.69 -3.25
CA ALA A 175 12.39 -11.54 -4.63
C ALA A 175 11.93 -10.11 -4.92
N GLU A 176 11.22 -9.50 -3.97
CA GLU A 176 10.66 -8.15 -4.07
C GLU A 176 11.65 -7.06 -3.67
N VAL A 177 12.49 -7.36 -2.69
CA VAL A 177 13.49 -6.43 -2.16
C VAL A 177 14.89 -7.03 -2.35
N PRO A 178 15.56 -6.72 -3.47
CA PRO A 178 16.87 -7.30 -3.78
C PRO A 178 17.93 -7.09 -2.69
N LEU A 179 17.82 -6.00 -1.93
CA LEU A 179 18.72 -5.73 -0.80
C LEU A 179 18.68 -6.83 0.26
N LEU A 180 17.53 -7.50 0.45
CA LEU A 180 17.40 -8.60 1.41
C LEU A 180 18.27 -9.80 1.04
N ARG A 181 18.65 -9.97 -0.23
CA ARG A 181 19.58 -11.02 -0.67
C ARG A 181 20.98 -10.84 -0.09
N ALA A 182 21.36 -9.61 0.22
CA ALA A 182 22.63 -9.30 0.86
C ALA A 182 22.59 -9.47 2.39
N LEU A 183 21.42 -9.72 2.98
CA LEU A 183 21.22 -9.91 4.41
C LEU A 183 21.00 -11.39 4.71
N PRO A 184 22.04 -12.13 5.14
CA PRO A 184 21.94 -13.57 5.35
C PRO A 184 20.94 -13.90 6.46
N GLY A 185 20.07 -14.89 6.21
CA GLY A 185 19.09 -15.38 7.19
C GLY A 185 17.81 -14.54 7.30
N VAL A 186 17.64 -13.46 6.53
CA VAL A 186 16.37 -12.72 6.46
C VAL A 186 15.41 -13.44 5.52
N GLU A 187 14.21 -13.73 6.01
CA GLU A 187 13.15 -14.42 5.28
C GLU A 187 12.09 -13.45 4.79
N ARG A 188 11.69 -12.50 5.63
CA ARG A 188 10.63 -11.52 5.33
C ARG A 188 10.93 -10.15 5.91
N LEU A 189 10.35 -9.14 5.27
CA LEU A 189 10.37 -7.76 5.71
C LEU A 189 8.93 -7.25 5.81
N SER A 190 8.61 -6.63 6.92
CA SER A 190 7.48 -5.72 7.06
C SER A 190 8.01 -4.30 7.24
N LEU A 191 7.42 -3.35 6.53
CA LEU A 191 7.85 -1.95 6.51
C LEU A 191 6.64 -1.05 6.70
N TRP A 192 6.76 -0.02 7.55
CA TRP A 192 5.70 0.98 7.68
C TRP A 192 6.24 2.39 7.87
N LEU A 193 5.48 3.34 7.37
CA LEU A 193 5.84 4.74 7.31
C LEU A 193 4.82 5.57 8.07
N THR A 194 5.29 6.43 8.95
CA THR A 194 4.44 7.39 9.66
C THR A 194 4.97 8.79 9.41
N PRO A 195 4.18 9.69 8.80
CA PRO A 195 4.59 11.07 8.63
C PRO A 195 4.76 11.75 9.99
N ARG A 196 5.93 12.34 10.25
CA ARG A 196 6.16 13.26 11.34
C ARG A 196 6.39 14.64 10.75
N LEU A 197 5.31 15.42 10.72
CA LEU A 197 5.34 16.76 10.14
C LEU A 197 6.33 17.68 10.90
N PRO A 198 6.99 18.59 10.15
CA PRO A 198 6.74 18.99 8.75
C PRO A 198 7.66 18.32 7.70
N ALA A 199 8.73 17.62 8.07
CA ALA A 199 9.76 17.25 7.10
C ALA A 199 10.39 15.85 7.30
N VAL A 200 9.90 15.07 8.24
CA VAL A 200 10.48 13.77 8.61
C VAL A 200 9.44 12.66 8.47
N LEU A 201 9.81 11.58 7.82
CA LEU A 201 9.10 10.31 7.85
C LEU A 201 9.78 9.39 8.86
N GLU A 202 9.02 8.83 9.76
CA GLU A 202 9.48 7.73 10.58
C GLU A 202 9.26 6.43 9.81
N VAL A 203 10.35 5.83 9.40
CA VAL A 203 10.38 4.50 8.78
C VAL A 203 10.60 3.49 9.89
N ARG A 204 9.68 2.53 10.02
CA ARG A 204 9.85 1.38 10.90
C ARG A 204 9.83 0.12 10.06
N PHE A 205 10.53 -0.90 10.52
CA PHE A 205 10.53 -2.19 9.88
C PHE A 205 10.68 -3.33 10.88
N ALA A 206 10.26 -4.50 10.47
CA ALA A 206 10.53 -5.76 11.12
C ALA A 206 11.11 -6.73 10.08
N LEU A 207 12.30 -7.26 10.34
CA LEU A 207 12.95 -8.32 9.57
C LEU A 207 12.72 -9.64 10.30
N GLU A 208 12.03 -10.57 9.67
CA GLU A 208 11.93 -11.94 10.17
C GLU A 208 13.17 -12.73 9.75
N THR A 209 13.83 -13.35 10.71
CA THR A 209 15.01 -14.18 10.51
C THR A 209 14.71 -15.64 10.84
N ARG A 210 15.57 -16.54 10.37
CA ARG A 210 15.44 -17.99 10.58
C ARG A 210 15.38 -18.36 12.07
N ASP A 211 16.16 -17.70 12.89
CA ASP A 211 16.29 -17.98 14.32
C ASP A 211 16.69 -16.72 15.12
N ALA A 212 16.60 -16.82 16.46
CA ALA A 212 16.90 -15.70 17.36
C ALA A 212 18.38 -15.27 17.33
N GLN A 213 19.30 -16.20 17.07
CA GLN A 213 20.72 -15.89 17.00
C GLN A 213 21.03 -15.03 15.76
N SER A 214 20.42 -15.37 14.63
CA SER A 214 20.48 -14.56 13.41
C SER A 214 19.91 -13.17 13.62
N ALA A 215 18.81 -13.03 14.38
CA ALA A 215 18.23 -11.73 14.72
C ALA A 215 19.19 -10.87 15.54
N VAL A 216 19.82 -11.43 16.57
CA VAL A 216 20.80 -10.71 17.40
C VAL A 216 22.01 -10.25 16.59
N ALA A 217 22.54 -11.14 15.74
CA ALA A 217 23.67 -10.79 14.87
C ALA A 217 23.29 -9.66 13.91
N MET A 218 22.14 -9.77 13.24
CA MET A 218 21.63 -8.77 12.31
C MET A 218 21.40 -7.41 12.97
N ALA A 219 20.81 -7.36 14.16
CA ALA A 219 20.59 -6.12 14.89
C ALA A 219 21.91 -5.42 15.23
N ARG A 220 22.95 -6.18 15.59
CA ARG A 220 24.30 -5.68 15.83
C ARG A 220 24.93 -5.11 14.56
N ASP A 221 24.84 -5.83 13.46
CA ASP A 221 25.44 -5.44 12.17
C ASP A 221 24.79 -4.16 11.63
N LEU A 222 23.45 -4.08 11.70
CA LEU A 222 22.72 -2.85 11.35
C LEU A 222 23.13 -1.66 12.25
N GLY A 223 23.28 -1.90 13.55
CA GLY A 223 23.80 -0.89 14.50
C GLY A 223 25.24 -0.48 14.22
N GLY A 224 26.05 -1.38 13.67
CA GLY A 224 27.39 -1.10 13.19
C GLY A 224 27.40 -0.22 11.95
N LEU A 225 26.60 -0.57 10.95
CA LEU A 225 26.46 0.21 9.69
C LEU A 225 25.95 1.63 9.95
N ALA A 226 25.09 1.83 10.96
CA ALA A 226 24.62 3.15 11.34
C ALA A 226 25.72 4.09 11.88
N LYS A 227 26.90 3.57 12.19
CA LYS A 227 28.01 4.35 12.76
C LYS A 227 29.15 4.61 11.78
N VAL A 228 29.15 3.96 10.63
CA VAL A 228 30.30 3.96 9.69
C VAL A 228 29.85 4.32 8.28
N GLY A 229 30.70 5.08 7.57
CA GLY A 229 30.54 5.40 6.16
C GLY A 229 29.52 6.52 5.87
N GLU A 230 29.21 6.70 4.59
CA GLU A 230 28.30 7.76 4.12
C GLU A 230 26.88 7.64 4.67
N LEU A 231 26.47 6.42 5.02
CA LEU A 231 25.12 6.15 5.58
C LEU A 231 25.00 6.61 7.03
N ALA A 232 26.10 6.77 7.78
CA ALA A 232 26.08 7.15 9.18
C ALA A 232 25.33 8.46 9.43
N GLN A 233 25.45 9.43 8.53
CA GLN A 233 24.75 10.72 8.64
C GLN A 233 23.22 10.58 8.54
N TYR A 234 22.71 9.58 7.82
CA TYR A 234 21.27 9.32 7.64
C TYR A 234 20.72 8.38 8.70
N LEU A 235 21.58 7.57 9.32
CA LEU A 235 21.21 6.55 10.28
C LEU A 235 21.55 6.91 11.72
N LYS A 236 22.03 8.12 11.98
CA LYS A 236 22.53 8.58 13.29
C LYS A 236 21.55 8.35 14.45
N ASP A 237 20.24 8.58 14.20
CA ASP A 237 19.18 8.45 15.20
C ASP A 237 18.38 7.15 15.03
N SER A 238 18.93 6.18 14.30
CA SER A 238 18.30 4.90 14.08
C SER A 238 18.46 3.97 15.27
N GLN A 239 17.46 3.14 15.50
CA GLN A 239 17.42 2.16 16.57
C GLN A 239 17.14 0.78 15.97
N PHE A 240 17.87 -0.22 16.44
CA PHE A 240 17.70 -1.61 16.01
C PHE A 240 17.69 -2.50 17.25
N ALA A 241 16.70 -3.38 17.36
CA ALA A 241 16.55 -4.30 18.47
C ALA A 241 16.13 -5.69 17.96
N ALA A 242 16.72 -6.73 18.55
CA ALA A 242 16.30 -8.10 18.31
C ALA A 242 15.20 -8.49 19.31
N GLU A 243 14.09 -9.04 18.82
CA GLU A 243 12.96 -9.56 19.59
C GLU A 243 12.61 -10.96 19.08
N GLY A 244 13.06 -12.00 19.78
CA GLY A 244 12.92 -13.40 19.32
C GLY A 244 13.60 -13.59 17.98
N LYS A 245 12.87 -14.01 16.96
CA LYS A 245 13.35 -14.18 15.57
C LYS A 245 13.24 -12.91 14.71
N SER A 246 12.83 -11.80 15.27
CA SER A 246 12.61 -10.57 14.53
C SER A 246 13.62 -9.51 14.92
N VAL A 247 14.04 -8.71 13.94
CA VAL A 247 14.78 -7.46 14.15
C VAL A 247 13.87 -6.30 13.87
N LYS A 248 13.57 -5.49 14.88
CA LYS A 248 12.83 -4.25 14.72
C LYS A 248 13.78 -3.08 14.53
N GLY A 249 13.49 -2.25 13.54
CA GLY A 249 14.24 -1.04 13.26
C GLY A 249 13.34 0.20 13.18
N ARG A 250 13.93 1.33 13.57
CA ARG A 250 13.30 2.64 13.47
C ARG A 250 14.31 3.65 12.92
N LEU A 251 13.92 4.32 11.85
CA LEU A 251 14.77 5.29 11.14
C LEU A 251 13.97 6.58 10.90
N PRO A 252 14.41 7.72 11.42
CA PRO A 252 13.92 9.01 10.98
C PRO A 252 14.56 9.36 9.63
N VAL A 253 13.72 9.55 8.60
CA VAL A 253 14.17 9.84 7.22
C VAL A 253 13.61 11.18 6.78
N ALA A 254 14.49 12.07 6.32
CA ALA A 254 14.06 13.32 5.72
C ALA A 254 13.29 13.05 4.40
N ILE A 255 12.18 13.73 4.19
CA ILE A 255 11.37 13.57 2.97
C ILE A 255 12.21 13.87 1.73
N SER A 256 13.09 14.88 1.78
CA SER A 256 13.99 15.23 0.67
C SER A 256 14.92 14.10 0.22
N LEU A 257 15.31 13.20 1.14
CA LEU A 257 16.10 12.02 0.79
C LEU A 257 15.27 11.04 -0.05
N LEU A 258 14.00 10.80 0.32
CA LEU A 258 13.11 9.94 -0.45
C LEU A 258 12.82 10.54 -1.84
N GLU A 259 12.60 11.85 -1.93
CA GLU A 259 12.44 12.55 -3.22
C GLU A 259 13.65 12.31 -4.13
N SER A 260 14.87 12.40 -3.58
CA SER A 260 16.11 12.18 -4.35
C SER A 260 16.26 10.72 -4.82
N LEU A 261 15.82 9.74 -4.02
CA LEU A 261 15.86 8.32 -4.38
C LEU A 261 14.83 7.98 -5.45
N VAL A 262 13.61 8.49 -5.34
CA VAL A 262 12.54 8.29 -6.34
C VAL A 262 12.90 8.95 -7.67
N GLY A 263 13.49 10.13 -7.67
CA GLY A 263 13.95 10.83 -8.87
C GLY A 263 15.06 10.09 -9.62
N ARG A 264 15.98 9.42 -8.92
CA ARG A 264 17.06 8.63 -9.52
C ARG A 264 16.58 7.33 -10.17
N THR A 265 15.52 6.69 -9.66
CA THR A 265 14.95 5.47 -10.23
C THR A 265 14.15 5.73 -11.51
N SER A 266 13.68 6.95 -11.72
CA SER A 266 12.93 7.34 -12.93
C SER A 266 13.83 7.74 -14.12
N ALA A 267 15.15 7.89 -13.90
CA ALA A 267 16.13 8.31 -14.90
C ALA A 267 16.89 7.11 -15.53
N ARG A 268 16.52 5.88 -15.24
CA ARG A 268 17.04 4.66 -15.83
C ARG A 268 15.93 3.92 -16.55
#